data_5d500d334a99da030f64cff32bcae8ac
#
_entry.id   5d500d334a99da030f64cff32bcae8ac
#
_cell.length_a   1.000
_cell.length_b   1.000
_cell.length_c   1.000
_cell.angle_alpha   90.00
_cell.angle_beta   90.00
_cell.angle_gamma   90.00
#
_symmetry.space_group_name_H-M   'P 1'
#
loop_
_entity.id
_entity.type
_entity.pdbx_description
1 polymer ?
#
loop_
_entity_poly.entity_id
_entity_poly.type
_entity_poly.pdbx_seq_one_letter_code
_entity_poly.pdbx_strand_id
1 'polypeptide(L)'
;MKAGMKFAIGAMLIVGSVGYLMASGIKRTGQYFLTPSELSKKLAADPTFYDVGMKVGAHVVPGSVTREVASQTLRFQITDGGATYPVVYHGLAPDTFTDSVEVVVEGRLQKDGVIHATDVLAKCGSRYESVPKA
;
A
#
# COMPACT_ATOMS: atom_id res chain seq x y z
N MET A 1 -5.79 -37.12 -37.12
CA MET A 1 -5.88 -35.69 -36.82
C MET A 1 -4.94 -34.94 -37.78
N LYS A 2 -5.44 -33.93 -38.42
CA LYS A 2 -4.64 -33.16 -39.36
C LYS A 2 -3.62 -32.29 -38.61
N ALA A 3 -2.48 -32.08 -39.26
CA ALA A 3 -1.39 -31.31 -38.63
C ALA A 3 -1.84 -29.93 -38.16
N GLY A 4 -2.65 -29.25 -38.98
CA GLY A 4 -3.17 -27.91 -38.60
C GLY A 4 -3.98 -27.91 -37.35
N MET A 5 -4.74 -28.97 -37.14
CA MET A 5 -5.58 -29.05 -35.92
C MET A 5 -4.72 -29.21 -34.68
N LYS A 6 -3.64 -29.95 -34.76
CA LYS A 6 -2.71 -30.08 -33.62
C LYS A 6 -2.10 -28.75 -33.24
N PHE A 7 -1.70 -27.98 -34.22
CA PHE A 7 -1.13 -26.67 -33.98
C PHE A 7 -2.18 -25.71 -33.44
N ALA A 8 -3.42 -25.79 -33.92
CA ALA A 8 -4.51 -24.94 -33.40
C ALA A 8 -4.79 -25.24 -31.93
N ILE A 9 -4.81 -26.50 -31.57
CA ILE A 9 -5.06 -26.90 -30.17
C ILE A 9 -3.89 -26.44 -29.30
N GLY A 10 -2.65 -26.62 -29.74
CA GLY A 10 -1.48 -26.18 -29.02
C GLY A 10 -1.47 -24.68 -28.81
N ALA A 11 -1.78 -23.91 -29.85
CA ALA A 11 -1.84 -22.46 -29.77
C ALA A 11 -2.92 -22.00 -28.79
N MET A 12 -4.08 -22.65 -28.81
CA MET A 12 -5.17 -22.33 -27.91
C MET A 12 -4.77 -22.57 -26.45
N LEU A 13 -4.09 -23.68 -26.19
CA LEU A 13 -3.63 -23.99 -24.84
C LEU A 13 -2.62 -22.96 -24.35
N ILE A 14 -1.72 -22.56 -25.20
CA ILE A 14 -0.70 -21.56 -24.83
C ILE A 14 -1.36 -20.23 -24.54
N VAL A 15 -2.24 -19.76 -25.42
CA VAL A 15 -2.94 -18.48 -25.22
C VAL A 15 -3.78 -18.53 -23.95
N GLY A 16 -4.50 -19.62 -23.73
CA GLY A 16 -5.30 -19.78 -22.51
C GLY A 16 -4.46 -19.77 -21.25
N SER A 17 -3.32 -20.46 -21.26
CA SER A 17 -2.41 -20.50 -20.12
C SER A 17 -1.85 -19.13 -19.81
N VAL A 18 -1.38 -18.43 -20.84
CA VAL A 18 -0.83 -17.08 -20.67
C VAL A 18 -1.88 -16.13 -20.13
N GLY A 19 -3.07 -16.16 -20.70
CA GLY A 19 -4.18 -15.31 -20.24
C GLY A 19 -4.54 -15.59 -18.78
N TYR A 20 -4.59 -16.85 -18.41
CA TYR A 20 -4.89 -17.22 -17.03
C TYR A 20 -3.82 -16.73 -16.07
N LEU A 21 -2.55 -16.91 -16.43
CA LEU A 21 -1.44 -16.46 -15.58
C LEU A 21 -1.42 -14.95 -15.45
N MET A 22 -1.69 -14.23 -16.51
CA MET A 22 -1.73 -12.77 -16.47
C MET A 22 -2.86 -12.29 -15.56
N ALA A 23 -4.04 -12.85 -15.70
CA ALA A 23 -5.17 -12.48 -14.86
C ALA A 23 -4.91 -12.79 -13.40
N SER A 24 -4.32 -13.94 -13.10
CA SER A 24 -3.96 -14.32 -11.73
C SER A 24 -2.89 -13.42 -11.16
N GLY A 25 -1.90 -13.08 -11.98
CA GLY A 25 -0.81 -12.22 -11.56
C GLY A 25 -1.28 -10.84 -11.18
N ILE A 26 -2.18 -10.26 -11.98
CA ILE A 26 -2.72 -8.94 -11.70
C ILE A 26 -3.45 -8.94 -10.36
N LYS A 27 -4.23 -9.96 -10.08
CA LYS A 27 -4.95 -10.04 -8.82
C LYS A 27 -4.02 -10.15 -7.61
N ARG A 28 -2.91 -10.85 -7.77
CA ARG A 28 -1.99 -11.09 -6.66
C ARG A 28 -1.02 -9.96 -6.43
N THR A 29 -0.51 -9.38 -7.50
CA THR A 29 0.53 -8.37 -7.40
C THR A 29 0.01 -6.96 -7.46
N GLY A 30 -1.23 -6.75 -7.89
CA GLY A 30 -1.82 -5.43 -7.92
C GLY A 30 -1.95 -4.89 -6.51
N GLN A 31 -1.27 -3.80 -6.24
CA GLN A 31 -1.41 -3.12 -4.97
C GLN A 31 -2.21 -1.85 -5.19
N TYR A 32 -3.09 -1.59 -4.24
CA TYR A 32 -3.85 -0.34 -4.26
C TYR A 32 -2.99 0.78 -3.72
N PHE A 33 -3.04 1.92 -4.39
CA PHE A 33 -2.44 3.14 -3.87
C PHE A 33 -3.58 4.08 -3.52
N LEU A 34 -3.75 4.32 -2.22
CA LEU A 34 -4.89 5.03 -1.70
C LEU A 34 -4.45 6.13 -0.74
N THR A 35 -5.27 7.15 -0.60
CA THR A 35 -5.18 8.07 0.54
C THR A 35 -6.10 7.56 1.64
N PRO A 36 -5.96 8.05 2.89
CA PRO A 36 -6.86 7.65 3.96
C PRO A 36 -8.34 7.90 3.64
N SER A 37 -8.66 9.01 2.99
CA SER A 37 -10.03 9.28 2.57
C SER A 37 -10.53 8.26 1.56
N GLU A 38 -9.70 7.90 0.60
CA GLU A 38 -10.05 6.89 -0.40
C GLU A 38 -10.23 5.53 0.24
N LEU A 39 -9.39 5.20 1.22
CA LEU A 39 -9.52 3.96 1.96
C LEU A 39 -10.86 3.89 2.70
N SER A 40 -11.26 5.00 3.33
CA SER A 40 -12.56 5.08 3.99
C SER A 40 -13.70 4.86 3.01
N LYS A 41 -13.63 5.46 1.83
CA LYS A 41 -14.65 5.26 0.80
C LYS A 41 -14.67 3.81 0.32
N LYS A 42 -13.49 3.21 0.18
CA LYS A 42 -13.39 1.82 -0.25
C LYS A 42 -14.02 0.88 0.77
N LEU A 43 -13.79 1.15 2.05
CA LEU A 43 -14.38 0.35 3.12
C LEU A 43 -15.90 0.53 3.18
N ALA A 44 -16.39 1.72 2.90
CA ALA A 44 -17.83 1.97 2.87
C ALA A 44 -18.49 1.21 1.72
N ALA A 45 -17.80 1.11 0.59
CA ALA A 45 -18.31 0.38 -0.57
C ALA A 45 -18.14 -1.14 -0.43
N ASP A 46 -17.08 -1.56 0.26
CA ASP A 46 -16.73 -2.97 0.42
C ASP A 46 -16.31 -3.22 1.87
N PRO A 47 -17.24 -3.58 2.75
CA PRO A 47 -16.92 -3.82 4.16
C PRO A 47 -15.96 -4.98 4.38
N THR A 48 -15.68 -5.78 3.37
CA THR A 48 -14.73 -6.89 3.47
C THR A 48 -13.33 -6.52 3.00
N PHE A 49 -13.08 -5.25 2.75
CA PHE A 49 -11.77 -4.78 2.25
C PHE A 49 -10.77 -4.67 3.39
N TYR A 50 -10.47 -5.81 4.00
CA TYR A 50 -9.45 -5.93 5.04
C TYR A 50 -8.39 -6.92 4.59
N ASP A 51 -7.20 -6.82 5.19
CA ASP A 51 -6.10 -7.73 4.93
C ASP A 51 -5.68 -7.77 3.46
N VAL A 52 -5.85 -6.65 2.78
CA VAL A 52 -5.46 -6.48 1.38
C VAL A 52 -4.19 -5.62 1.33
N GLY A 53 -3.20 -6.09 0.58
CA GLY A 53 -1.97 -5.33 0.39
C GLY A 53 -2.24 -4.00 -0.29
N MET A 54 -1.74 -2.92 0.30
CA MET A 54 -1.98 -1.58 -0.23
C MET A 54 -0.86 -0.64 0.18
N LYS A 55 -0.77 0.46 -0.55
CA LYS A 55 0.09 1.58 -0.20
C LYS A 55 -0.80 2.77 0.10
N VAL A 56 -0.58 3.38 1.25
CA VAL A 56 -1.35 4.55 1.67
C VAL A 56 -0.42 5.74 1.75
N GLY A 57 -0.69 6.74 0.92
CA GLY A 57 0.08 7.98 0.91
C GLY A 57 -0.64 9.03 1.75
N ALA A 58 0.06 9.57 2.74
CA ALA A 58 -0.55 10.52 3.67
C ALA A 58 0.53 11.26 4.43
N HIS A 59 0.09 12.13 5.33
CA HIS A 59 0.98 12.85 6.23
C HIS A 59 0.87 12.29 7.64
N VAL A 60 1.98 12.27 8.35
CA VAL A 60 1.99 11.86 9.75
C VAL A 60 1.33 12.97 10.58
N VAL A 61 0.41 12.59 11.45
CA VAL A 61 -0.23 13.55 12.35
C VAL A 61 0.79 13.99 13.39
N PRO A 62 1.02 15.31 13.56
CA PRO A 62 1.99 15.78 14.53
C PRO A 62 1.62 15.35 15.96
N GLY A 63 2.62 14.91 16.70
CA GLY A 63 2.43 14.46 18.06
C GLY A 63 1.87 13.06 18.21
N SER A 64 1.60 12.36 17.10
CA SER A 64 1.06 11.00 17.16
C SER A 64 2.13 9.92 17.18
N VAL A 65 3.37 10.28 16.90
CA VAL A 65 4.45 9.31 16.76
C VAL A 65 4.88 8.80 18.13
N THR A 66 4.83 7.50 18.31
CA THR A 66 5.29 6.84 19.54
C THR A 66 6.26 5.74 19.12
N ARG A 67 7.44 5.77 19.70
CA ARG A 67 8.47 4.77 19.45
C ARG A 67 8.65 3.91 20.68
N GLU A 68 8.55 2.63 20.48
CA GLU A 68 8.79 1.68 21.53
C GLU A 68 10.09 0.95 21.24
N VAL A 69 11.15 1.36 21.91
CA VAL A 69 12.49 0.88 21.60
C VAL A 69 12.65 -0.60 21.93
N ALA A 70 12.06 -1.03 23.03
CA ALA A 70 12.23 -2.40 23.49
C ALA A 70 11.72 -3.42 22.48
N SER A 71 10.58 -3.14 21.84
CA SER A 71 9.97 -4.03 20.86
C SER A 71 10.23 -3.59 19.43
N GLN A 72 10.96 -2.49 19.24
CA GLN A 72 11.23 -1.92 17.93
C GLN A 72 9.92 -1.67 17.18
N THR A 73 8.94 -1.13 17.86
CA THR A 73 7.63 -0.84 17.30
C THR A 73 7.46 0.66 17.17
N LEU A 74 7.04 1.08 15.99
CA LEU A 74 6.73 2.47 15.70
C LEU A 74 5.23 2.59 15.51
N ARG A 75 4.60 3.49 16.26
CA ARG A 75 3.16 3.76 16.14
C ARG A 75 2.96 5.22 15.82
N PHE A 76 2.10 5.46 14.87
CA PHE A 76 1.77 6.82 14.47
C PHE A 76 0.43 6.82 13.77
N GLN A 77 -0.09 8.02 13.52
CA GLN A 77 -1.33 8.18 12.76
C GLN A 77 -1.03 8.92 11.48
N ILE A 78 -1.75 8.56 10.44
CA ILE A 78 -1.63 9.20 9.15
C ILE A 78 -2.96 9.82 8.76
N THR A 79 -2.90 10.94 8.05
CA THR A 79 -4.09 11.64 7.62
C THR A 79 -3.84 12.33 6.28
N ASP A 80 -4.91 12.49 5.51
CA ASP A 80 -4.90 13.34 4.31
C ASP A 80 -5.82 14.56 4.49
N GLY A 81 -6.25 14.81 5.72
CA GLY A 81 -7.18 15.88 6.02
C GLY A 81 -8.64 15.44 6.01
N GLY A 82 -8.96 14.31 5.42
CA GLY A 82 -10.32 13.80 5.36
C GLY A 82 -10.55 12.59 6.25
N ALA A 83 -9.52 11.81 6.48
CA ALA A 83 -9.61 10.63 7.34
C ALA A 83 -8.26 10.39 8.01
N THR A 84 -8.29 9.71 9.13
CA THR A 84 -7.08 9.40 9.90
C THR A 84 -7.09 7.93 10.26
N TYR A 85 -5.96 7.28 10.10
CA TYR A 85 -5.80 5.87 10.45
C TYR A 85 -4.56 5.67 11.30
N PRO A 86 -4.65 4.85 12.34
CA PRO A 86 -3.47 4.45 13.11
C PRO A 86 -2.65 3.43 12.32
N VAL A 87 -1.33 3.53 12.47
CA VAL A 87 -0.39 2.65 11.79
C VAL A 87 0.56 2.07 12.83
N VAL A 88 0.82 0.78 12.71
CA VAL A 88 1.82 0.09 13.52
C VAL A 88 2.86 -0.50 12.57
N TYR A 89 4.11 -0.17 12.83
CA TYR A 89 5.22 -0.66 12.03
C TYR A 89 6.26 -1.29 12.93
N HIS A 90 6.63 -2.52 12.63
CA HIS A 90 7.66 -3.23 13.37
C HIS A 90 8.98 -3.12 12.61
N GLY A 91 9.91 -2.39 13.17
CA GLY A 91 11.21 -2.17 12.55
C GLY A 91 11.74 -0.78 12.85
N LEU A 92 12.86 -0.47 12.24
CA LEU A 92 13.50 0.83 12.43
C LEU A 92 12.90 1.84 11.47
N ALA A 93 12.53 2.99 12.00
CA ALA A 93 12.01 4.07 11.20
C ALA A 93 13.14 4.69 10.36
N PRO A 94 12.82 5.18 9.15
CA PRO A 94 13.80 5.93 8.37
C PRO A 94 14.27 7.17 9.11
N ASP A 95 15.51 7.59 8.85
CA ASP A 95 16.04 8.80 9.47
C ASP A 95 15.24 10.04 9.11
N THR A 96 14.63 10.03 7.94
CA THR A 96 13.83 11.16 7.48
C THR A 96 12.43 11.18 8.09
N PHE A 97 12.08 10.20 8.92
CA PHE A 97 10.77 10.11 9.54
C PHE A 97 10.66 11.10 10.69
N THR A 98 9.81 12.09 10.50
CA THR A 98 9.53 13.12 11.51
C THR A 98 8.04 13.42 11.54
N ASP A 99 7.63 14.22 12.53
CA ASP A 99 6.23 14.67 12.59
C ASP A 99 5.90 15.49 11.36
N SER A 100 4.68 15.34 10.86
CA SER A 100 4.16 16.06 9.71
C SER A 100 4.85 15.73 8.39
N VAL A 101 5.66 14.69 8.36
CA VAL A 101 6.29 14.26 7.12
C VAL A 101 5.28 13.52 6.25
N GLU A 102 5.46 13.64 4.95
CA GLU A 102 4.68 12.86 4.01
C GLU A 102 5.27 11.45 3.94
N VAL A 103 4.41 10.45 4.08
CA VAL A 103 4.84 9.05 4.10
C VAL A 103 3.98 8.23 3.15
N VAL A 104 4.58 7.14 2.68
CA VAL A 104 3.84 6.07 2.00
C VAL A 104 3.98 4.83 2.86
N VAL A 105 2.86 4.34 3.35
CA VAL A 105 2.82 3.17 4.21
C VAL A 105 2.38 1.98 3.36
N GLU A 106 3.19 0.96 3.34
CA GLU A 106 2.87 -0.27 2.65
C GLU A 106 2.50 -1.32 3.68
N GLY A 107 1.29 -1.85 3.57
CA GLY A 107 0.82 -2.83 4.54
C GLY A 107 -0.62 -3.20 4.31
N ARG A 108 -1.26 -3.65 5.37
CA ARG A 108 -2.63 -4.15 5.31
C ARG A 108 -3.45 -3.58 6.45
N LEU A 109 -4.67 -3.19 6.14
CA LEU A 109 -5.63 -2.77 7.16
C LEU A 109 -6.28 -4.01 7.75
N GLN A 110 -6.21 -4.13 9.06
CA GLN A 110 -6.83 -5.24 9.77
C GLN A 110 -8.21 -4.83 10.31
N LYS A 111 -8.97 -5.80 10.76
CA LYS A 111 -10.33 -5.54 11.25
C LYS A 111 -10.36 -4.68 12.50
N ASP A 112 -9.24 -4.54 13.17
CA ASP A 112 -9.14 -3.65 14.33
C ASP A 112 -9.03 -2.17 13.93
N GLY A 113 -9.04 -1.87 12.64
CA GLY A 113 -8.92 -0.51 12.13
C GLY A 113 -7.52 0.03 12.10
N VAL A 114 -6.52 -0.81 12.35
CA VAL A 114 -5.11 -0.41 12.36
C VAL A 114 -4.42 -0.94 11.12
N ILE A 115 -3.62 -0.08 10.48
CA ILE A 115 -2.81 -0.51 9.34
C ILE A 115 -1.53 -1.13 9.88
N HIS A 116 -1.36 -2.40 9.61
CA HIS A 116 -0.14 -3.12 9.98
C HIS A 116 0.85 -3.00 8.84
N ALA A 117 1.80 -2.10 8.99
CA ALA A 117 2.76 -1.76 7.94
C ALA A 117 3.88 -2.78 7.87
N THR A 118 4.23 -3.15 6.65
CA THR A 118 5.42 -3.95 6.38
C THR A 118 6.57 -3.07 5.95
N ASP A 119 6.29 -1.85 5.48
CA ASP A 119 7.30 -0.89 5.08
C ASP A 119 6.73 0.51 5.19
N VAL A 120 7.59 1.45 5.52
CA VAL A 120 7.22 2.87 5.62
C VAL A 120 8.29 3.68 4.91
N LEU A 121 7.86 4.44 3.91
CA LEU A 121 8.73 5.32 3.15
C LEU A 121 8.40 6.75 3.51
N ALA A 122 9.34 7.46 4.08
CA ALA A 122 9.18 8.87 4.39
C ALA A 122 9.79 9.69 3.27
N LYS A 123 9.03 10.65 2.78
CA LYS A 123 9.52 11.54 1.73
C LYS A 123 10.20 12.74 2.34
N CYS A 124 11.42 13.00 1.87
CA CYS A 124 12.15 14.20 2.26
C CYS A 124 11.73 15.32 1.31
N GLY A 125 10.65 16.02 1.66
CA GLY A 125 10.06 16.98 0.75
C GLY A 125 10.91 18.17 0.43
N SER A 126 11.75 18.59 1.37
CA SER A 126 12.54 19.80 1.18
C SER A 126 13.47 19.73 -0.03
N ARG A 127 13.93 18.55 -0.36
CA ARG A 127 14.84 18.37 -1.49
C ARG A 127 14.18 18.71 -2.82
N TYR A 128 12.91 18.36 -2.94
CA TYR A 128 12.20 18.55 -4.20
C TYR A 128 11.43 19.85 -4.25
N GLU A 129 10.98 20.31 -3.11
CA GLU A 129 10.15 21.49 -3.05
C GLU A 129 10.89 22.76 -3.33
N SER A 130 12.17 22.79 -3.00
CA SER A 130 12.95 24.00 -3.21
C SER A 130 13.04 24.38 -4.68
N VAL A 131 12.89 23.43 -5.57
CA VAL A 131 13.02 23.69 -6.99
C VAL A 131 11.87 24.50 -7.55
N PRO A 132 10.63 24.09 -7.35
CA PRO A 132 9.50 24.82 -7.96
C PRO A 132 9.21 26.14 -7.28
N LYS A 133 9.71 26.34 -6.12
CA LYS A 133 9.39 27.53 -5.37
C LYS A 133 10.08 28.77 -5.85
N ALA A 134 10.95 28.60 -6.71
CA ALA A 134 11.70 29.72 -7.23
C ALA A 134 10.84 30.95 -7.46
#